data_26042fb1ff6f5abe77d701b90a4267a8
#
_entry.id   26042fb1ff6f5abe77d701b90a4267a8
#
_cell.length_a   1.000
_cell.length_b   1.000
_cell.length_c   1.000
_cell.angle_alpha   90.00
_cell.angle_beta   90.00
_cell.angle_gamma   90.00
#
_symmetry.space_group_name_H-M   'P 1'
#
loop_
_entity.id
_entity.type
_entity.pdbx_description
1 polymer ?
#
loop_
_entity_poly.entity_id
_entity_poly.type
_entity_poly.pdbx_seq_one_letter_code
_entity_poly.pdbx_strand_id
1 'polypeptide(L)'
;MDDGSSYWKQNLKVAWLGNFLTGTSFTLVMPFISVFVEELGVGPGQVEYYAGLAVSVNALAAALMAPIWGSLADRYGRKPMMVRAAFAMIFTMGGMAFVPNVFWLLALRVLNGVFTGYIPNATALIASQVPKDKTGYALGTLSTGAVAGNLIGPTLGGILAEMFGVHMVFLLVGLLYAIVVLLTVFYIREDFVPIKKGEEMSVKEVFEQVKDRQMLVGLFVTSMIIIAAAQAVVPILTLYVRHLGQTDNLLFVAGFIISLPGIASLVTSGYLGKIGDRIGNHRLLLIVLTYSLLINVFCVFAENPFQLGLLRFMYGFGTGALLPSVNSLLTKLTPKEGISRIFSYNQLFNNLGSVVGPMMGSAVAAHMGYDWVFYLSSGLVLFNLIWSLTNFRNYLKVRDV
;
A
#
# COMPACT_ATOMS: atom_id res chain seq x y z
N MET A 1 25.49 -31.17 14.65
CA MET A 1 24.24 -30.55 15.08
C MET A 1 24.22 -29.15 14.51
N ASP A 2 23.62 -29.00 13.34
CA ASP A 2 23.52 -27.72 12.66
C ASP A 2 22.44 -26.91 13.39
N ASP A 3 22.87 -25.84 14.04
CA ASP A 3 22.07 -25.02 14.93
C ASP A 3 20.85 -24.45 14.17
N GLY A 4 19.64 -24.85 14.55
CA GLY A 4 18.39 -24.32 14.01
C GLY A 4 18.26 -22.78 14.06
N SER A 5 19.26 -22.11 14.67
CA SER A 5 19.41 -20.66 14.71
C SER A 5 19.99 -20.03 13.45
N SER A 6 20.49 -20.83 12.49
CA SER A 6 21.22 -20.29 11.33
C SER A 6 20.32 -19.98 10.13
N TYR A 7 19.30 -20.80 9.83
CA TYR A 7 18.57 -20.62 8.58
C TYR A 7 17.49 -19.53 8.60
N TRP A 8 17.03 -19.05 9.79
CA TRP A 8 16.16 -17.87 9.81
C TRP A 8 16.83 -16.63 9.24
N LYS A 9 18.16 -16.49 9.40
CA LYS A 9 18.93 -15.39 8.81
C LYS A 9 18.98 -15.49 7.29
N GLN A 10 19.15 -16.71 6.76
CA GLN A 10 19.09 -16.96 5.33
C GLN A 10 17.68 -16.70 4.79
N ASN A 11 16.66 -17.23 5.47
CA ASN A 11 15.26 -16.97 5.12
C ASN A 11 14.93 -15.49 5.14
N LEU A 12 15.43 -14.73 6.13
CA LEU A 12 15.25 -13.29 6.21
C LEU A 12 15.84 -12.57 4.99
N LYS A 13 17.05 -12.93 4.55
CA LYS A 13 17.69 -12.32 3.37
C LYS A 13 16.90 -12.59 2.09
N VAL A 14 16.48 -13.84 1.91
CA VAL A 14 15.71 -14.25 0.72
C VAL A 14 14.31 -13.64 0.74
N ALA A 15 13.63 -13.65 1.89
CA ALA A 15 12.33 -13.04 2.05
C ALA A 15 12.40 -11.50 1.88
N TRP A 16 13.48 -10.85 2.34
CA TRP A 16 13.72 -9.43 2.11
C TRP A 16 13.81 -9.12 0.62
N LEU A 17 14.64 -9.89 -0.12
CA LEU A 17 14.76 -9.72 -1.57
C LEU A 17 13.43 -10.01 -2.29
N GLY A 18 12.71 -11.07 -1.87
CA GLY A 18 11.38 -11.38 -2.39
C GLY A 18 10.37 -10.27 -2.13
N ASN A 19 10.36 -9.68 -0.94
CA ASN A 19 9.51 -8.54 -0.61
C ASN A 19 9.89 -7.28 -1.43
N PHE A 20 11.18 -7.03 -1.62
CA PHE A 20 11.68 -5.94 -2.46
C PHE A 20 11.21 -6.10 -3.90
N LEU A 21 11.44 -7.26 -4.51
CA LEU A 21 11.03 -7.54 -5.89
C LEU A 21 9.50 -7.52 -6.04
N THR A 22 8.75 -8.06 -5.08
CA THR A 22 7.28 -8.05 -5.09
C THR A 22 6.74 -6.63 -4.94
N GLY A 23 7.28 -5.84 -4.02
CA GLY A 23 6.91 -4.43 -3.82
C GLY A 23 7.22 -3.60 -5.07
N THR A 24 8.41 -3.75 -5.64
CA THR A 24 8.81 -3.11 -6.90
C THR A 24 7.83 -3.48 -8.01
N SER A 25 7.57 -4.76 -8.23
CA SER A 25 6.70 -5.25 -9.30
C SER A 25 5.26 -4.73 -9.18
N PHE A 26 4.75 -4.61 -7.95
CA PHE A 26 3.40 -4.12 -7.70
C PHE A 26 3.24 -2.65 -8.08
N THR A 27 4.20 -1.80 -7.72
CA THR A 27 4.12 -0.35 -7.93
C THR A 27 4.69 0.11 -9.26
N LEU A 28 5.52 -0.70 -9.90
CA LEU A 28 6.17 -0.42 -11.18
C LEU A 28 5.17 -0.14 -12.31
N VAL A 29 4.00 -0.77 -12.25
CA VAL A 29 2.92 -0.61 -13.26
C VAL A 29 2.12 0.68 -13.06
N MET A 30 2.15 1.29 -11.87
CA MET A 30 1.29 2.42 -11.52
C MET A 30 1.43 3.64 -12.43
N PRO A 31 2.64 4.06 -12.87
CA PRO A 31 2.79 5.28 -13.70
C PRO A 31 2.12 5.17 -15.06
N PHE A 32 1.97 3.98 -15.61
CA PHE A 32 1.51 3.81 -16.99
C PHE A 32 0.18 3.07 -17.15
N ILE A 33 -0.52 2.75 -16.04
CA ILE A 33 -1.79 2.02 -16.14
C ILE A 33 -2.83 2.77 -16.98
N SER A 34 -2.91 4.09 -16.87
CA SER A 34 -3.82 4.92 -17.65
C SER A 34 -3.40 5.00 -19.12
N VAL A 35 -2.11 5.15 -19.40
CA VAL A 35 -1.57 5.15 -20.77
C VAL A 35 -1.80 3.79 -21.42
N PHE A 36 -1.60 2.71 -20.67
CA PHE A 36 -1.87 1.37 -21.17
C PHE A 36 -3.36 1.13 -21.51
N VAL A 37 -4.27 1.63 -20.67
CA VAL A 37 -5.71 1.60 -20.96
C VAL A 37 -6.04 2.38 -22.25
N GLU A 38 -5.37 3.51 -22.48
CA GLU A 38 -5.48 4.30 -23.70
C GLU A 38 -5.00 3.50 -24.93
N GLU A 39 -3.83 2.83 -24.84
CA GLU A 39 -3.28 1.97 -25.90
C GLU A 39 -4.20 0.78 -26.25
N LEU A 40 -5.02 0.31 -25.30
CA LEU A 40 -6.01 -0.73 -25.53
C LEU A 40 -7.27 -0.24 -26.27
N GLY A 41 -7.26 1.01 -26.79
CA GLY A 41 -8.32 1.56 -27.64
C GLY A 41 -9.53 2.09 -26.88
N VAL A 42 -9.38 2.39 -25.60
CA VAL A 42 -10.44 3.02 -24.80
C VAL A 42 -10.55 4.49 -25.18
N GLY A 43 -11.77 4.94 -25.47
CA GLY A 43 -12.03 6.31 -25.92
C GLY A 43 -11.83 7.37 -24.81
N PRO A 44 -11.63 8.63 -25.20
CA PRO A 44 -11.51 9.75 -24.27
C PRO A 44 -12.67 9.83 -23.26
N GLY A 45 -12.38 10.16 -22.01
CA GLY A 45 -13.36 10.22 -20.91
C GLY A 45 -13.68 8.88 -20.24
N GLN A 46 -13.24 7.76 -20.84
CA GLN A 46 -13.36 6.44 -20.24
C GLN A 46 -12.01 5.88 -19.75
N VAL A 47 -10.89 6.43 -20.23
CA VAL A 47 -9.55 6.01 -19.87
C VAL A 47 -9.34 6.12 -18.35
N GLU A 48 -9.71 7.24 -17.77
CA GLU A 48 -9.60 7.52 -16.34
C GLU A 48 -10.41 6.49 -15.54
N TYR A 49 -11.67 6.26 -15.96
CA TYR A 49 -12.56 5.32 -15.29
C TYR A 49 -12.00 3.90 -15.30
N TYR A 50 -11.55 3.38 -16.44
CA TYR A 50 -10.99 2.03 -16.52
C TYR A 50 -9.63 1.91 -15.83
N ALA A 51 -8.82 2.97 -15.81
CA ALA A 51 -7.57 2.99 -15.06
C ALA A 51 -7.82 2.87 -13.54
N GLY A 52 -8.76 3.64 -13.00
CA GLY A 52 -9.17 3.54 -11.60
C GLY A 52 -9.80 2.19 -11.27
N LEU A 53 -10.66 1.69 -12.15
CA LEU A 53 -11.28 0.38 -12.00
C LEU A 53 -10.23 -0.75 -11.98
N ALA A 54 -9.21 -0.69 -12.84
CA ALA A 54 -8.13 -1.68 -12.89
C ALA A 54 -7.32 -1.74 -11.58
N VAL A 55 -7.15 -0.61 -10.89
CA VAL A 55 -6.52 -0.58 -9.56
C VAL A 55 -7.47 -1.11 -8.49
N SER A 56 -8.71 -0.66 -8.51
CA SER A 56 -9.71 -0.97 -7.47
C SER A 56 -10.15 -2.43 -7.47
N VAL A 57 -10.38 -3.04 -8.64
CA VAL A 57 -10.78 -4.47 -8.70
C VAL A 57 -9.69 -5.40 -8.20
N ASN A 58 -8.42 -5.03 -8.41
CA ASN A 58 -7.29 -5.77 -7.85
C ASN A 58 -7.29 -5.70 -6.32
N ALA A 59 -7.43 -4.50 -5.75
CA ALA A 59 -7.48 -4.30 -4.31
C ALA A 59 -8.69 -5.00 -3.66
N LEU A 60 -9.85 -4.95 -4.31
CA LEU A 60 -11.06 -5.61 -3.85
C LEU A 60 -10.89 -7.14 -3.82
N ALA A 61 -10.41 -7.72 -4.92
CA ALA A 61 -10.16 -9.15 -5.01
C ALA A 61 -9.14 -9.61 -3.95
N ALA A 62 -8.06 -8.84 -3.74
CA ALA A 62 -7.06 -9.10 -2.72
C ALA A 62 -7.68 -9.06 -1.30
N ALA A 63 -8.52 -8.07 -1.01
CA ALA A 63 -9.19 -7.93 0.28
C ALA A 63 -10.12 -9.11 0.58
N LEU A 64 -10.92 -9.53 -0.40
CA LEU A 64 -11.87 -10.64 -0.26
C LEU A 64 -11.15 -11.99 -0.09
N MET A 65 -10.01 -12.18 -0.75
CA MET A 65 -9.27 -13.45 -0.72
C MET A 65 -8.30 -13.56 0.46
N ALA A 66 -7.91 -12.46 1.09
CA ALA A 66 -6.94 -12.44 2.18
C ALA A 66 -7.29 -13.40 3.35
N PRO A 67 -8.54 -13.46 3.86
CA PRO A 67 -8.88 -14.40 4.94
C PRO A 67 -8.79 -15.87 4.52
N ILE A 68 -9.15 -16.18 3.26
CA ILE A 68 -9.11 -17.54 2.71
C ILE A 68 -7.65 -18.02 2.64
N TRP A 69 -6.77 -17.19 2.06
CA TRP A 69 -5.36 -17.54 1.95
C TRP A 69 -4.64 -17.55 3.30
N GLY A 70 -5.05 -16.70 4.25
CA GLY A 70 -4.56 -16.75 5.62
C GLY A 70 -4.87 -18.09 6.28
N SER A 71 -6.12 -18.54 6.20
CA SER A 71 -6.55 -19.84 6.75
C SER A 71 -5.83 -21.02 6.08
N LEU A 72 -5.62 -20.96 4.76
CA LEU A 72 -4.85 -21.99 4.04
C LEU A 72 -3.37 -21.98 4.42
N ALA A 73 -2.80 -20.80 4.68
CA ALA A 73 -1.42 -20.68 5.14
C ALA A 73 -1.21 -21.29 6.53
N ASP A 74 -2.20 -21.17 7.42
CA ASP A 74 -2.18 -21.79 8.75
C ASP A 74 -2.29 -23.31 8.68
N ARG A 75 -2.89 -23.84 7.61
CA ARG A 75 -3.11 -25.28 7.41
C ARG A 75 -1.99 -25.96 6.61
N TYR A 76 -1.43 -25.29 5.61
CA TYR A 76 -0.49 -25.88 4.65
C TYR A 76 0.93 -25.31 4.73
N GLY A 77 1.14 -24.26 5.52
CA GLY A 77 2.42 -23.57 5.66
C GLY A 77 2.51 -22.27 4.87
N ARG A 78 3.46 -21.44 5.26
CA ARG A 78 3.68 -20.10 4.67
C ARG A 78 4.45 -20.15 3.36
N LYS A 79 5.49 -21.01 3.28
CA LYS A 79 6.31 -21.17 2.05
C LYS A 79 5.46 -21.59 0.84
N PRO A 80 4.58 -22.63 0.91
CA PRO A 80 3.71 -22.98 -0.21
C PRO A 80 2.80 -21.83 -0.66
N MET A 81 2.32 -21.03 0.28
CA MET A 81 1.48 -19.85 -0.03
C MET A 81 2.27 -18.73 -0.70
N MET A 82 3.55 -18.52 -0.31
CA MET A 82 4.46 -17.59 -1.00
C MET A 82 4.73 -18.05 -2.43
N VAL A 83 5.08 -19.33 -2.62
CA VAL A 83 5.32 -19.91 -3.96
C VAL A 83 4.08 -19.79 -4.84
N ARG A 84 2.90 -20.17 -4.34
CA ARG A 84 1.64 -20.03 -5.06
C ARG A 84 1.39 -18.57 -5.50
N ALA A 85 1.57 -17.62 -4.59
CA ALA A 85 1.33 -16.20 -4.90
C ALA A 85 2.28 -15.73 -6.01
N ALA A 86 3.60 -15.94 -5.85
CA ALA A 86 4.58 -15.53 -6.83
C ALA A 86 4.41 -16.25 -8.18
N PHE A 87 4.07 -17.54 -8.17
CA PHE A 87 3.84 -18.34 -9.38
C PHE A 87 2.63 -17.81 -10.19
N ALA A 88 1.50 -17.56 -9.52
CA ALA A 88 0.34 -16.99 -10.18
C ALA A 88 0.62 -15.59 -10.76
N MET A 89 1.46 -14.78 -10.08
CA MET A 89 1.86 -13.46 -10.56
C MET A 89 2.67 -13.50 -11.85
N ILE A 90 3.42 -14.57 -12.13
CA ILE A 90 4.13 -14.75 -13.43
C ILE A 90 3.12 -14.65 -14.57
N PHE A 91 2.01 -15.37 -14.46
CA PHE A 91 1.01 -15.45 -15.52
C PHE A 91 0.07 -14.24 -15.53
N THR A 92 -0.35 -13.75 -14.37
CA THR A 92 -1.28 -12.62 -14.31
C THR A 92 -0.61 -11.32 -14.72
N MET A 93 0.61 -11.06 -14.26
CA MET A 93 1.38 -9.86 -14.65
C MET A 93 1.95 -10.00 -16.06
N GLY A 94 2.67 -11.10 -16.34
CA GLY A 94 3.21 -11.34 -17.68
C GLY A 94 2.12 -11.43 -18.75
N GLY A 95 0.95 -12.00 -18.44
CA GLY A 95 -0.20 -12.09 -19.34
C GLY A 95 -0.79 -10.74 -19.72
N MET A 96 -0.65 -9.71 -18.85
CA MET A 96 -1.11 -8.35 -19.19
C MET A 96 -0.37 -7.77 -20.41
N ALA A 97 0.81 -8.25 -20.74
CA ALA A 97 1.52 -7.86 -21.97
C ALA A 97 0.78 -8.22 -23.26
N PHE A 98 -0.11 -9.19 -23.22
CA PHE A 98 -0.77 -9.76 -24.41
C PHE A 98 -2.27 -9.50 -24.45
N VAL A 99 -2.82 -8.66 -23.57
CA VAL A 99 -4.25 -8.40 -23.53
C VAL A 99 -4.71 -7.62 -24.76
N PRO A 100 -5.78 -8.07 -25.44
CA PRO A 100 -6.26 -7.40 -26.64
C PRO A 100 -7.18 -6.21 -26.36
N ASN A 101 -7.69 -6.06 -25.14
CA ASN A 101 -8.60 -4.99 -24.75
C ASN A 101 -8.67 -4.83 -23.23
N VAL A 102 -9.34 -3.77 -22.79
CA VAL A 102 -9.45 -3.40 -21.37
C VAL A 102 -10.17 -4.45 -20.52
N PHE A 103 -11.11 -5.21 -21.06
CA PHE A 103 -11.84 -6.23 -20.28
C PHE A 103 -10.94 -7.39 -19.88
N TRP A 104 -10.03 -7.81 -20.76
CA TRP A 104 -9.01 -8.81 -20.43
C TRP A 104 -8.01 -8.28 -19.41
N LEU A 105 -7.64 -6.99 -19.50
CA LEU A 105 -6.84 -6.34 -18.49
C LEU A 105 -7.54 -6.41 -17.12
N LEU A 106 -8.81 -6.04 -17.04
CA LEU A 106 -9.58 -6.09 -15.78
C LEU A 106 -9.69 -7.53 -15.26
N ALA A 107 -9.92 -8.52 -16.11
CA ALA A 107 -9.96 -9.92 -15.72
C ALA A 107 -8.63 -10.38 -15.09
N LEU A 108 -7.49 -10.05 -15.72
CA LEU A 108 -6.17 -10.34 -15.16
C LEU A 108 -5.88 -9.55 -13.90
N ARG A 109 -6.38 -8.32 -13.75
CA ARG A 109 -6.29 -7.53 -12.52
C ARG A 109 -7.06 -8.17 -11.36
N VAL A 110 -8.26 -8.70 -11.63
CA VAL A 110 -9.02 -9.48 -10.62
C VAL A 110 -8.24 -10.73 -10.23
N LEU A 111 -7.76 -11.51 -11.19
CA LEU A 111 -6.98 -12.72 -10.92
C LEU A 111 -5.68 -12.40 -10.15
N ASN A 112 -5.02 -11.31 -10.49
CA ASN A 112 -3.84 -10.83 -9.78
C ASN A 112 -4.17 -10.55 -8.31
N GLY A 113 -5.27 -9.87 -8.02
CA GLY A 113 -5.75 -9.64 -6.66
C GLY A 113 -6.10 -10.94 -5.93
N VAL A 114 -6.81 -11.86 -6.61
CA VAL A 114 -7.16 -13.18 -6.05
C VAL A 114 -5.94 -13.95 -5.56
N PHE A 115 -4.86 -13.95 -6.33
CA PHE A 115 -3.66 -14.73 -6.01
C PHE A 115 -2.58 -13.99 -5.23
N THR A 116 -2.77 -12.74 -4.89
CA THR A 116 -1.80 -11.96 -4.09
C THR A 116 -1.53 -12.57 -2.70
N GLY A 117 -0.51 -12.11 -1.99
CA GLY A 117 -0.25 -12.52 -0.62
C GLY A 117 1.18 -12.97 -0.30
N TYR A 118 2.17 -12.67 -1.17
CA TYR A 118 3.57 -13.02 -0.90
C TYR A 118 4.10 -12.33 0.37
N ILE A 119 4.00 -11.00 0.45
CA ILE A 119 4.55 -10.19 1.54
C ILE A 119 3.99 -10.57 2.92
N PRO A 120 2.66 -10.71 3.14
CA PRO A 120 2.14 -11.10 4.44
C PRO A 120 2.56 -12.52 4.84
N ASN A 121 2.67 -13.47 3.91
CA ASN A 121 3.16 -14.80 4.21
C ASN A 121 4.66 -14.81 4.54
N ALA A 122 5.49 -14.03 3.85
CA ALA A 122 6.89 -13.83 4.19
C ALA A 122 7.06 -13.25 5.60
N THR A 123 6.24 -12.25 5.95
CA THR A 123 6.24 -11.64 7.28
C THR A 123 5.86 -12.65 8.37
N ALA A 124 4.81 -13.45 8.15
CA ALA A 124 4.38 -14.47 9.08
C ALA A 124 5.40 -15.61 9.23
N LEU A 125 6.04 -16.02 8.13
CA LEU A 125 7.09 -17.02 8.14
C LEU A 125 8.28 -16.56 9.00
N ILE A 126 8.78 -15.35 8.77
CA ILE A 126 9.92 -14.82 9.54
C ILE A 126 9.52 -14.65 11.01
N ALA A 127 8.32 -14.13 11.30
CA ALA A 127 7.84 -13.96 12.67
C ALA A 127 7.80 -15.30 13.45
N SER A 128 7.49 -16.42 12.79
CA SER A 128 7.41 -17.74 13.42
C SER A 128 8.78 -18.39 13.66
N GLN A 129 9.81 -18.01 12.92
CA GLN A 129 11.14 -18.68 12.95
C GLN A 129 12.18 -17.91 13.79
N VAL A 130 11.96 -16.63 14.01
CA VAL A 130 12.95 -15.78 14.68
C VAL A 130 12.81 -15.88 16.20
N PRO A 131 13.94 -15.97 16.96
CA PRO A 131 13.91 -15.88 18.43
C PRO A 131 13.19 -14.61 18.91
N LYS A 132 12.43 -14.73 20.01
CA LYS A 132 11.59 -13.64 20.55
C LYS A 132 12.33 -12.33 20.78
N ASP A 133 13.61 -12.40 21.22
CA ASP A 133 14.48 -11.25 21.47
C ASP A 133 14.92 -10.53 20.17
N LYS A 134 14.80 -11.15 19.00
CA LYS A 134 15.22 -10.61 17.70
C LYS A 134 14.07 -10.36 16.72
N THR A 135 12.83 -10.63 17.12
CA THR A 135 11.65 -10.49 16.26
C THR A 135 11.48 -9.07 15.73
N GLY A 136 11.65 -8.05 16.58
CA GLY A 136 11.56 -6.65 16.16
C GLY A 136 12.60 -6.27 15.09
N TYR A 137 13.86 -6.71 15.29
CA TYR A 137 14.92 -6.50 14.30
C TYR A 137 14.60 -7.18 12.95
N ALA A 138 14.21 -8.45 13.01
CA ALA A 138 13.98 -9.23 11.79
C ALA A 138 12.79 -8.70 10.98
N LEU A 139 11.66 -8.41 11.63
CA LEU A 139 10.47 -7.85 10.97
C LEU A 139 10.70 -6.41 10.50
N GLY A 140 11.42 -5.59 11.27
CA GLY A 140 11.84 -4.27 10.85
C GLY A 140 12.71 -4.33 9.59
N THR A 141 13.71 -5.22 9.57
CA THR A 141 14.56 -5.43 8.39
C THR A 141 13.74 -5.93 7.21
N LEU A 142 12.86 -6.92 7.41
CA LEU A 142 12.03 -7.48 6.34
C LEU A 142 11.13 -6.42 5.69
N SER A 143 10.52 -5.55 6.50
CA SER A 143 9.63 -4.49 6.00
C SER A 143 10.35 -3.46 5.13
N THR A 144 11.65 -3.21 5.38
CA THR A 144 12.42 -2.28 4.54
C THR A 144 12.51 -2.75 3.09
N GLY A 145 12.47 -4.06 2.83
CA GLY A 145 12.46 -4.61 1.47
C GLY A 145 11.21 -4.17 0.70
N ALA A 146 10.02 -4.40 1.26
CA ALA A 146 8.76 -3.99 0.62
C ALA A 146 8.67 -2.46 0.46
N VAL A 147 9.08 -1.70 1.48
CA VAL A 147 9.08 -0.23 1.44
C VAL A 147 10.00 0.30 0.34
N ALA A 148 11.24 -0.21 0.26
CA ALA A 148 12.20 0.18 -0.77
C ALA A 148 11.69 -0.18 -2.17
N GLY A 149 11.11 -1.38 -2.34
CA GLY A 149 10.52 -1.81 -3.60
C GLY A 149 9.37 -0.91 -4.04
N ASN A 150 8.44 -0.63 -3.13
CA ASN A 150 7.30 0.25 -3.40
C ASN A 150 7.73 1.69 -3.76
N LEU A 151 8.82 2.15 -3.18
CA LEU A 151 9.34 3.49 -3.43
C LEU A 151 10.03 3.61 -4.80
N ILE A 152 10.87 2.64 -5.13
CA ILE A 152 11.68 2.64 -6.36
C ILE A 152 10.82 2.21 -7.57
N GLY A 153 9.81 1.37 -7.34
CA GLY A 153 8.98 0.77 -8.38
C GLY A 153 8.43 1.76 -9.40
N PRO A 154 7.74 2.84 -9.01
CA PRO A 154 7.14 3.76 -9.97
C PRO A 154 8.18 4.45 -10.86
N THR A 155 9.31 4.89 -10.29
CA THR A 155 10.39 5.50 -11.07
C THR A 155 11.02 4.49 -12.04
N LEU A 156 11.33 3.27 -11.58
CA LEU A 156 11.85 2.22 -12.46
C LEU A 156 10.84 1.83 -13.54
N GLY A 157 9.56 1.76 -13.18
CA GLY A 157 8.49 1.47 -14.14
C GLY A 157 8.38 2.51 -15.23
N GLY A 158 8.47 3.79 -14.86
CA GLY A 158 8.50 4.89 -15.82
C GLY A 158 9.70 4.81 -16.77
N ILE A 159 10.91 4.57 -16.24
CA ILE A 159 12.14 4.41 -17.05
C ILE A 159 11.99 3.22 -18.02
N LEU A 160 11.60 2.06 -17.52
CA LEU A 160 11.49 0.86 -18.34
C LEU A 160 10.38 0.98 -19.40
N ALA A 161 9.27 1.61 -19.06
CA ALA A 161 8.17 1.83 -20.00
C ALA A 161 8.55 2.83 -21.10
N GLU A 162 9.32 3.87 -20.77
CA GLU A 162 9.85 4.83 -21.74
C GLU A 162 10.85 4.18 -22.71
N MET A 163 11.72 3.28 -22.19
CA MET A 163 12.77 2.64 -23.00
C MET A 163 12.28 1.47 -23.84
N PHE A 164 11.38 0.66 -23.31
CA PHE A 164 11.00 -0.64 -23.89
C PHE A 164 9.50 -0.75 -24.23
N GLY A 165 8.73 0.27 -23.90
CA GLY A 165 7.25 0.23 -24.02
C GLY A 165 6.56 -0.55 -22.90
N VAL A 166 5.29 -0.23 -22.70
CA VAL A 166 4.49 -0.73 -21.57
C VAL A 166 4.33 -2.26 -21.57
N HIS A 167 4.13 -2.86 -22.74
CA HIS A 167 3.98 -4.32 -22.88
C HIS A 167 5.21 -5.07 -22.39
N MET A 168 6.41 -4.60 -22.73
CA MET A 168 7.67 -5.22 -22.30
C MET A 168 7.83 -5.14 -20.77
N VAL A 169 7.36 -4.07 -20.16
CA VAL A 169 7.44 -3.92 -18.70
C VAL A 169 6.62 -4.99 -17.99
N PHE A 170 5.42 -5.32 -18.48
CA PHE A 170 4.64 -6.44 -17.91
C PHE A 170 5.36 -7.78 -18.02
N LEU A 171 6.05 -8.05 -19.13
CA LEU A 171 6.88 -9.25 -19.28
C LEU A 171 8.03 -9.28 -18.31
N LEU A 172 8.74 -8.15 -18.14
CA LEU A 172 9.83 -8.03 -17.16
C LEU A 172 9.33 -8.25 -15.73
N VAL A 173 8.14 -7.74 -15.39
CA VAL A 173 7.51 -8.00 -14.08
C VAL A 173 7.21 -9.49 -13.91
N GLY A 174 6.67 -10.16 -14.94
CA GLY A 174 6.47 -11.61 -14.93
C GLY A 174 7.79 -12.38 -14.69
N LEU A 175 8.87 -11.96 -15.34
CA LEU A 175 10.20 -12.54 -15.13
C LEU A 175 10.74 -12.30 -13.71
N LEU A 176 10.54 -11.11 -13.15
CA LEU A 176 10.90 -10.84 -11.75
C LEU A 176 10.19 -11.79 -10.79
N TYR A 177 8.89 -12.06 -11.01
CA TYR A 177 8.17 -13.04 -10.21
C TYR A 177 8.68 -14.47 -10.42
N ALA A 178 9.16 -14.85 -11.61
CA ALA A 178 9.81 -16.14 -11.81
C ALA A 178 11.08 -16.25 -10.95
N ILE A 179 11.88 -15.18 -10.87
CA ILE A 179 13.05 -15.12 -9.96
C ILE A 179 12.58 -15.27 -8.50
N VAL A 180 11.52 -14.58 -8.08
CA VAL A 180 10.98 -14.72 -6.72
C VAL A 180 10.55 -16.15 -6.41
N VAL A 181 9.90 -16.83 -7.36
CA VAL A 181 9.55 -18.27 -7.22
C VAL A 181 10.79 -19.12 -7.00
N LEU A 182 11.79 -18.98 -7.87
CA LEU A 182 13.04 -19.76 -7.77
C LEU A 182 13.74 -19.53 -6.42
N LEU A 183 13.89 -18.26 -6.02
CA LEU A 183 14.48 -17.92 -4.72
C LEU A 183 13.69 -18.52 -3.56
N THR A 184 12.37 -18.46 -3.62
CA THR A 184 11.50 -18.98 -2.54
C THR A 184 11.56 -20.52 -2.48
N VAL A 185 11.50 -21.19 -3.63
CA VAL A 185 11.50 -22.68 -3.69
C VAL A 185 12.83 -23.23 -3.19
N PHE A 186 13.96 -22.70 -3.68
CA PHE A 186 15.26 -23.29 -3.43
C PHE A 186 15.94 -22.85 -2.14
N TYR A 187 15.68 -21.62 -1.69
CA TYR A 187 16.43 -21.04 -0.56
C TYR A 187 15.62 -20.84 0.72
N ILE A 188 14.29 -20.73 0.65
CA ILE A 188 13.46 -20.64 1.86
C ILE A 188 13.24 -22.05 2.42
N ARG A 189 13.45 -22.19 3.74
CA ARG A 189 13.17 -23.41 4.50
C ARG A 189 12.07 -23.14 5.50
N GLU A 190 11.12 -24.06 5.60
CA GLU A 190 10.03 -24.00 6.58
C GLU A 190 9.84 -25.40 7.17
N ASP A 191 9.99 -25.48 8.51
CA ASP A 191 9.60 -26.65 9.28
C ASP A 191 8.18 -26.36 9.82
N PHE A 192 7.19 -26.75 9.01
CA PHE A 192 5.82 -26.40 9.28
C PHE A 192 5.18 -27.31 10.32
N VAL A 193 4.62 -26.71 11.37
CA VAL A 193 3.75 -27.37 12.34
C VAL A 193 2.37 -26.69 12.25
N PRO A 194 1.30 -27.43 11.92
CA PRO A 194 -0.04 -26.88 11.83
C PRO A 194 -0.50 -26.23 13.16
N ILE A 195 -0.99 -25.02 13.10
CA ILE A 195 -1.53 -24.32 14.28
C ILE A 195 -2.86 -24.98 14.66
N LYS A 196 -2.97 -25.47 15.90
CA LYS A 196 -4.23 -25.97 16.44
C LYS A 196 -5.18 -24.78 16.67
N LYS A 197 -6.39 -24.83 16.08
CA LYS A 197 -7.46 -23.89 16.38
C LYS A 197 -7.85 -23.98 17.85
N GLY A 198 -7.80 -22.91 18.62
CA GLY A 198 -8.42 -22.96 19.93
C GLY A 198 -8.17 -21.88 20.98
N GLU A 199 -7.23 -20.94 20.80
CA GLU A 199 -6.90 -19.98 21.88
C GLU A 199 -6.96 -18.49 21.47
N GLU A 200 -7.62 -18.16 20.39
CA GLU A 200 -7.79 -16.76 20.01
C GLU A 200 -9.04 -16.16 20.62
N MET A 201 -8.91 -15.02 21.29
CA MET A 201 -10.04 -14.24 21.78
C MET A 201 -11.03 -13.97 20.65
N SER A 202 -12.33 -14.10 20.91
CA SER A 202 -13.34 -13.75 19.92
C SER A 202 -13.31 -12.24 19.63
N VAL A 203 -13.77 -11.86 18.45
CA VAL A 203 -13.88 -10.44 18.05
C VAL A 203 -14.66 -9.64 19.08
N LYS A 204 -15.77 -10.20 19.56
CA LYS A 204 -16.64 -9.57 20.53
C LYS A 204 -15.90 -9.30 21.85
N GLU A 205 -15.15 -10.27 22.35
CA GLU A 205 -14.36 -10.14 23.57
C GLU A 205 -13.28 -9.06 23.46
N VAL A 206 -12.58 -8.96 22.30
CA VAL A 206 -11.59 -7.90 22.07
C VAL A 206 -12.26 -6.53 22.09
N PHE A 207 -13.39 -6.37 21.38
CA PHE A 207 -14.12 -5.10 21.35
C PHE A 207 -14.72 -4.72 22.71
N GLU A 208 -15.11 -5.72 23.54
CA GLU A 208 -15.62 -5.48 24.89
C GLU A 208 -14.55 -4.98 25.86
N GLN A 209 -13.30 -5.36 25.66
CA GLN A 209 -12.17 -4.95 26.50
C GLN A 209 -11.55 -3.60 26.09
N VAL A 210 -11.87 -3.08 24.89
CA VAL A 210 -11.38 -1.77 24.46
C VAL A 210 -12.09 -0.67 25.26
N LYS A 211 -11.31 0.20 25.91
CA LYS A 211 -11.79 1.28 26.76
C LYS A 211 -12.63 2.32 26.01
N ASP A 212 -12.26 2.62 24.78
CA ASP A 212 -12.95 3.62 23.93
C ASP A 212 -13.20 3.04 22.53
N ARG A 213 -14.37 2.42 22.37
CA ARG A 213 -14.81 1.83 21.10
C ARG A 213 -15.05 2.87 20.01
N GLN A 214 -15.52 4.04 20.38
CA GLN A 214 -15.80 5.13 19.44
C GLN A 214 -14.49 5.61 18.80
N MET A 215 -13.47 5.83 19.64
CA MET A 215 -12.14 6.22 19.14
C MET A 215 -11.52 5.11 18.28
N LEU A 216 -11.66 3.84 18.66
CA LEU A 216 -11.15 2.71 17.89
C LEU A 216 -11.73 2.68 16.46
N VAL A 217 -13.06 2.74 16.35
CA VAL A 217 -13.76 2.78 15.04
C VAL A 217 -13.39 4.05 14.29
N GLY A 218 -13.29 5.17 15.00
CA GLY A 218 -12.84 6.44 14.43
C GLY A 218 -11.45 6.35 13.79
N LEU A 219 -10.51 5.61 14.39
CA LEU A 219 -9.18 5.39 13.83
C LEU A 219 -9.20 4.48 12.59
N PHE A 220 -10.07 3.47 12.54
CA PHE A 220 -10.26 2.66 11.32
C PHE A 220 -10.75 3.51 10.14
N VAL A 221 -11.76 4.35 10.37
CA VAL A 221 -12.28 5.28 9.35
C VAL A 221 -11.19 6.27 8.94
N THR A 222 -10.42 6.81 9.90
CA THR A 222 -9.28 7.69 9.63
C THR A 222 -8.25 7.02 8.72
N SER A 223 -7.86 5.77 9.00
CA SER A 223 -6.96 5.01 8.13
C SER A 223 -7.50 4.84 6.72
N MET A 224 -8.76 4.46 6.60
CA MET A 224 -9.43 4.29 5.31
C MET A 224 -9.39 5.56 4.48
N ILE A 225 -9.70 6.70 5.09
CA ILE A 225 -9.73 8.00 4.39
C ILE A 225 -8.31 8.43 4.00
N ILE A 226 -7.30 8.21 4.85
CA ILE A 226 -5.89 8.51 4.51
C ILE A 226 -5.49 7.74 3.23
N ILE A 227 -5.78 6.45 3.18
CA ILE A 227 -5.47 5.61 2.03
C ILE A 227 -6.30 6.04 0.81
N ALA A 228 -7.59 6.28 0.97
CA ALA A 228 -8.46 6.71 -0.13
C ALA A 228 -7.99 8.03 -0.76
N ALA A 229 -7.66 9.02 0.07
CA ALA A 229 -7.16 10.32 -0.41
C ALA A 229 -5.83 10.20 -1.17
N ALA A 230 -4.91 9.36 -0.67
CA ALA A 230 -3.62 9.12 -1.31
C ALA A 230 -3.78 8.37 -2.65
N GLN A 231 -4.65 7.35 -2.69
CA GLN A 231 -4.85 6.49 -3.85
C GLN A 231 -5.76 7.10 -4.93
N ALA A 232 -6.56 8.12 -4.60
CA ALA A 232 -7.41 8.81 -5.57
C ALA A 232 -6.62 9.45 -6.72
N VAL A 233 -5.42 9.93 -6.44
CA VAL A 233 -4.56 10.64 -7.41
C VAL A 233 -3.76 9.68 -8.30
N VAL A 234 -3.41 8.48 -7.80
CA VAL A 234 -2.44 7.58 -8.44
C VAL A 234 -2.81 7.18 -9.88
N PRO A 235 -4.02 6.69 -10.19
CA PRO A 235 -4.32 6.19 -11.54
C PRO A 235 -4.37 7.28 -12.60
N ILE A 236 -4.57 8.54 -12.20
CA ILE A 236 -4.71 9.67 -13.15
C ILE A 236 -3.45 10.56 -13.23
N LEU A 237 -2.46 10.31 -12.38
CA LEU A 237 -1.35 11.25 -12.23
C LEU A 237 -0.55 11.41 -13.52
N THR A 238 -0.35 10.35 -14.29
CA THR A 238 0.36 10.42 -15.58
C THR A 238 -0.41 11.25 -16.61
N LEU A 239 -1.73 11.10 -16.67
CA LEU A 239 -2.59 11.93 -17.52
C LEU A 239 -2.55 13.40 -17.09
N TYR A 240 -2.53 13.65 -15.79
CA TYR A 240 -2.39 15.01 -15.27
C TYR A 240 -1.04 15.63 -15.58
N VAL A 241 0.06 14.89 -15.43
CA VAL A 241 1.42 15.33 -15.81
C VAL A 241 1.47 15.66 -17.31
N ARG A 242 0.82 14.86 -18.15
CA ARG A 242 0.66 15.17 -19.59
C ARG A 242 -0.17 16.43 -19.82
N HIS A 243 -1.24 16.63 -19.07
CA HIS A 243 -2.09 17.84 -19.13
C HIS A 243 -1.31 19.10 -18.74
N LEU A 244 -0.37 19.01 -17.81
CA LEU A 244 0.54 20.08 -17.42
C LEU A 244 1.66 20.37 -18.46
N GLY A 245 1.58 19.77 -19.65
CA GLY A 245 2.47 20.02 -20.77
C GLY A 245 3.70 19.12 -20.88
N GLN A 246 3.81 18.06 -20.06
CA GLN A 246 4.90 17.09 -20.20
C GLN A 246 4.61 16.13 -21.35
N THR A 247 5.42 16.20 -22.42
CA THR A 247 5.32 15.29 -23.56
C THR A 247 6.51 14.34 -23.63
N ASP A 248 7.72 14.86 -23.41
CA ASP A 248 8.95 14.08 -23.48
C ASP A 248 9.20 13.34 -22.16
N ASN A 249 9.59 12.07 -22.23
CA ASN A 249 9.85 11.22 -21.05
C ASN A 249 8.68 11.24 -20.04
N LEU A 250 7.44 11.25 -20.54
CA LEU A 250 6.23 11.38 -19.73
C LEU A 250 6.15 10.33 -18.62
N LEU A 251 6.39 9.06 -18.95
CA LEU A 251 6.25 7.95 -18.02
C LEU A 251 7.33 7.98 -16.93
N PHE A 252 8.56 8.39 -17.29
CA PHE A 252 9.63 8.62 -16.31
C PHE A 252 9.26 9.74 -15.33
N VAL A 253 8.86 10.91 -15.86
CA VAL A 253 8.51 12.07 -15.03
C VAL A 253 7.34 11.75 -14.11
N ALA A 254 6.29 11.11 -14.62
CA ALA A 254 5.15 10.68 -13.83
C ALA A 254 5.54 9.68 -12.74
N GLY A 255 6.33 8.65 -13.08
CA GLY A 255 6.83 7.66 -12.14
C GLY A 255 7.69 8.28 -11.03
N PHE A 256 8.54 9.24 -11.38
CA PHE A 256 9.33 9.98 -10.40
C PHE A 256 8.45 10.79 -9.46
N ILE A 257 7.47 11.54 -9.99
CA ILE A 257 6.51 12.31 -9.18
C ILE A 257 5.70 11.41 -8.25
N ILE A 258 5.29 10.21 -8.68
CA ILE A 258 4.61 9.21 -7.84
C ILE A 258 5.51 8.76 -6.69
N SER A 259 6.80 8.61 -6.90
CA SER A 259 7.76 8.16 -5.88
C SER A 259 8.11 9.25 -4.85
N LEU A 260 8.01 10.53 -5.19
CA LEU A 260 8.46 11.66 -4.36
C LEU A 260 7.84 11.70 -2.96
N PRO A 261 6.52 11.49 -2.75
CA PRO A 261 5.94 11.44 -1.41
C PRO A 261 6.54 10.34 -0.54
N GLY A 262 6.83 9.18 -1.14
CA GLY A 262 7.44 8.05 -0.44
C GLY A 262 8.88 8.37 0.00
N ILE A 263 9.67 9.02 -0.86
CA ILE A 263 11.05 9.46 -0.54
C ILE A 263 11.03 10.42 0.66
N ALA A 264 10.19 11.43 0.62
CA ALA A 264 10.05 12.40 1.70
C ALA A 264 9.59 11.74 3.01
N SER A 265 8.62 10.82 2.90
CA SER A 265 8.07 10.06 4.02
C SER A 265 9.14 9.23 4.75
N LEU A 266 10.04 8.56 4.01
CA LEU A 266 11.14 7.79 4.60
C LEU A 266 12.07 8.66 5.44
N VAL A 267 12.39 9.85 4.96
CA VAL A 267 13.28 10.78 5.67
C VAL A 267 12.63 11.29 6.95
N THR A 268 11.32 11.52 6.96
CA THR A 268 10.63 12.19 8.06
C THR A 268 9.97 11.27 9.07
N SER A 269 9.62 10.03 8.68
CA SER A 269 8.83 9.12 9.52
C SER A 269 9.46 8.87 10.91
N GLY A 270 10.77 8.63 10.95
CA GLY A 270 11.49 8.39 12.19
C GLY A 270 11.56 9.63 13.11
N TYR A 271 11.70 10.82 12.52
CA TYR A 271 11.72 12.07 13.26
C TYR A 271 10.33 12.44 13.79
N LEU A 272 9.32 12.35 12.94
CA LEU A 272 7.92 12.62 13.30
C LEU A 272 7.39 11.61 14.33
N GLY A 273 7.83 10.35 14.27
CA GLY A 273 7.51 9.37 15.31
C GLY A 273 7.98 9.81 16.71
N LYS A 274 9.22 10.29 16.82
CA LYS A 274 9.75 10.83 18.09
C LYS A 274 8.99 12.07 18.57
N ILE A 275 8.52 12.92 17.65
CA ILE A 275 7.67 14.07 18.01
C ILE A 275 6.33 13.56 18.54
N GLY A 276 5.71 12.57 17.86
CA GLY A 276 4.45 11.97 18.29
C GLY A 276 4.52 11.35 19.69
N ASP A 277 5.64 10.74 20.04
CA ASP A 277 5.86 10.20 21.39
C ASP A 277 5.95 11.31 22.46
N ARG A 278 6.41 12.52 22.09
CA ARG A 278 6.55 13.66 23.03
C ARG A 278 5.26 14.46 23.19
N ILE A 279 4.58 14.78 22.08
CA ILE A 279 3.39 15.66 22.09
C ILE A 279 2.06 14.90 22.10
N GLY A 280 2.13 13.57 21.94
CA GLY A 280 0.98 12.69 21.77
C GLY A 280 0.62 12.47 20.29
N ASN A 281 0.41 11.20 19.91
CA ASN A 281 0.13 10.82 18.52
C ASN A 281 -1.20 11.39 17.99
N HIS A 282 -2.19 11.65 18.86
CA HIS A 282 -3.45 12.30 18.48
C HIS A 282 -3.24 13.75 18.03
N ARG A 283 -2.36 14.51 18.71
CA ARG A 283 -2.01 15.89 18.32
C ARG A 283 -1.19 15.90 17.05
N LEU A 284 -0.18 15.02 16.97
CA LEU A 284 0.63 14.89 15.76
C LEU A 284 -0.26 14.58 14.54
N LEU A 285 -1.20 13.64 14.66
CA LEU A 285 -2.12 13.28 13.58
C LEU A 285 -2.92 14.49 13.07
N LEU A 286 -3.46 15.32 13.97
CA LEU A 286 -4.19 16.53 13.59
C LEU A 286 -3.29 17.57 12.90
N ILE A 287 -2.08 17.79 13.41
CA ILE A 287 -1.10 18.70 12.81
C ILE A 287 -0.77 18.27 11.39
N VAL A 288 -0.49 16.97 11.23
CA VAL A 288 -0.08 16.41 9.93
C VAL A 288 -1.26 16.35 8.95
N LEU A 289 -2.48 16.08 9.40
CA LEU A 289 -3.69 16.19 8.54
C LEU A 289 -3.88 17.62 8.06
N THR A 290 -3.71 18.62 8.94
CA THR A 290 -3.79 20.03 8.56
C THR A 290 -2.72 20.41 7.53
N TYR A 291 -1.47 19.97 7.78
CA TYR A 291 -0.38 20.19 6.83
C TYR A 291 -0.67 19.53 5.47
N SER A 292 -1.09 18.25 5.49
CA SER A 292 -1.41 17.51 4.26
C SER A 292 -2.57 18.13 3.48
N LEU A 293 -3.59 18.66 4.18
CA LEU A 293 -4.67 19.41 3.56
C LEU A 293 -4.16 20.64 2.81
N LEU A 294 -3.33 21.45 3.47
CA LEU A 294 -2.78 22.66 2.85
C LEU A 294 -1.97 22.35 1.61
N ILE A 295 -1.06 21.37 1.68
CA ILE A 295 -0.24 20.98 0.53
C ILE A 295 -1.09 20.40 -0.61
N ASN A 296 -2.11 19.58 -0.32
CA ASN A 296 -3.00 19.06 -1.36
C ASN A 296 -3.78 20.17 -2.06
N VAL A 297 -4.24 21.19 -1.32
CA VAL A 297 -4.88 22.36 -1.93
C VAL A 297 -3.91 23.10 -2.85
N PHE A 298 -2.64 23.24 -2.45
CA PHE A 298 -1.64 23.87 -3.33
C PHE A 298 -1.37 23.06 -4.60
N CYS A 299 -1.51 21.73 -4.57
CA CYS A 299 -1.34 20.89 -5.77
C CYS A 299 -2.32 21.26 -6.91
N VAL A 300 -3.49 21.83 -6.58
CA VAL A 300 -4.48 22.28 -7.57
C VAL A 300 -3.93 23.43 -8.43
N PHE A 301 -3.04 24.25 -7.86
CA PHE A 301 -2.48 25.44 -8.51
C PHE A 301 -1.14 25.14 -9.20
N ALA A 302 -0.79 23.87 -9.37
CA ALA A 302 0.43 23.49 -10.10
C ALA A 302 0.25 23.74 -11.60
N GLU A 303 1.09 24.59 -12.18
CA GLU A 303 1.05 24.98 -13.60
C GLU A 303 1.99 24.13 -14.47
N ASN A 304 2.90 23.39 -13.86
CA ASN A 304 3.86 22.55 -14.55
C ASN A 304 4.27 21.33 -13.71
N PRO A 305 4.84 20.27 -14.32
CA PRO A 305 5.23 19.05 -13.64
C PRO A 305 6.26 19.24 -12.52
N PHE A 306 7.13 20.22 -12.62
CA PHE A 306 8.14 20.50 -11.58
C PHE A 306 7.48 21.02 -10.30
N GLN A 307 6.55 21.98 -10.41
CA GLN A 307 5.78 22.48 -9.27
C GLN A 307 4.96 21.37 -8.62
N LEU A 308 4.29 20.55 -9.43
CA LEU A 308 3.56 19.38 -8.94
C LEU A 308 4.49 18.43 -8.18
N GLY A 309 5.65 18.11 -8.74
CA GLY A 309 6.65 17.26 -8.12
C GLY A 309 7.13 17.79 -6.77
N LEU A 310 7.43 19.09 -6.69
CA LEU A 310 7.84 19.75 -5.45
C LEU A 310 6.74 19.66 -4.38
N LEU A 311 5.49 19.95 -4.76
CA LEU A 311 4.34 19.87 -3.84
C LEU A 311 4.07 18.44 -3.40
N ARG A 312 4.19 17.45 -4.28
CA ARG A 312 4.08 16.02 -3.94
C ARG A 312 5.19 15.58 -3.00
N PHE A 313 6.41 16.06 -3.18
CA PHE A 313 7.52 15.84 -2.25
C PHE A 313 7.20 16.45 -0.87
N MET A 314 6.75 17.70 -0.83
CA MET A 314 6.33 18.35 0.42
C MET A 314 5.18 17.56 1.10
N TYR A 315 4.18 17.11 0.34
CA TYR A 315 3.10 16.27 0.86
C TYR A 315 3.62 15.03 1.58
N GLY A 316 4.69 14.43 1.05
CA GLY A 316 5.34 13.27 1.64
C GLY A 316 5.89 13.51 3.06
N PHE A 317 6.34 14.71 3.40
CA PHE A 317 6.78 15.02 4.75
C PHE A 317 5.69 14.79 5.80
N GLY A 318 4.45 15.12 5.48
CA GLY A 318 3.31 14.87 6.35
C GLY A 318 2.91 13.40 6.37
N THR A 319 2.76 12.79 5.20
CA THR A 319 2.21 11.43 5.10
C THR A 319 3.04 10.36 5.83
N GLY A 320 4.34 10.62 6.03
CA GLY A 320 5.23 9.75 6.80
C GLY A 320 4.81 9.53 8.26
N ALA A 321 3.96 10.38 8.83
CA ALA A 321 3.48 10.23 10.21
C ALA A 321 2.01 9.79 10.30
N LEU A 322 1.21 9.87 9.22
CA LEU A 322 -0.24 9.63 9.29
C LEU A 322 -0.57 8.21 9.78
N LEU A 323 -0.19 7.19 9.02
CA LEU A 323 -0.46 5.79 9.39
C LEU A 323 0.29 5.32 10.63
N PRO A 324 1.57 5.68 10.84
CA PRO A 324 2.26 5.38 12.09
C PRO A 324 1.56 5.96 13.33
N SER A 325 1.04 7.19 13.26
CA SER A 325 0.28 7.79 14.36
C SER A 325 -1.02 7.03 14.66
N VAL A 326 -1.77 6.66 13.61
CA VAL A 326 -2.97 5.82 13.78
C VAL A 326 -2.61 4.47 14.39
N ASN A 327 -1.58 3.78 13.89
CA ASN A 327 -1.15 2.48 14.40
C ASN A 327 -0.69 2.57 15.87
N SER A 328 0.02 3.62 16.24
CA SER A 328 0.43 3.87 17.64
C SER A 328 -0.79 4.06 18.55
N LEU A 329 -1.80 4.83 18.12
CA LEU A 329 -3.03 5.03 18.88
C LEU A 329 -3.85 3.73 18.99
N LEU A 330 -3.96 2.94 17.92
CA LEU A 330 -4.60 1.62 17.95
C LEU A 330 -3.93 0.70 18.97
N THR A 331 -2.60 0.67 18.98
CA THR A 331 -1.83 -0.15 19.93
C THR A 331 -2.09 0.26 21.39
N LYS A 332 -2.16 1.57 21.66
CA LYS A 332 -2.42 2.10 23.00
C LYS A 332 -3.83 1.84 23.52
N LEU A 333 -4.82 1.77 22.62
CA LEU A 333 -6.23 1.51 22.96
C LEU A 333 -6.55 0.03 23.13
N THR A 334 -5.70 -0.87 22.63
CA THR A 334 -5.98 -2.29 22.51
C THR A 334 -5.22 -3.09 23.57
N PRO A 335 -5.87 -4.05 24.27
CA PRO A 335 -5.17 -5.03 25.09
C PRO A 335 -4.15 -5.83 24.28
N LYS A 336 -3.04 -6.25 24.91
CA LYS A 336 -1.94 -6.95 24.22
C LYS A 336 -2.40 -8.18 23.44
N GLU A 337 -3.35 -8.92 24.00
CA GLU A 337 -3.93 -10.15 23.46
C GLU A 337 -4.81 -9.90 22.22
N GLY A 338 -5.36 -8.69 22.08
CA GLY A 338 -6.27 -8.28 20.99
C GLY A 338 -5.59 -7.53 19.84
N ILE A 339 -4.31 -7.16 19.97
CA ILE A 339 -3.61 -6.29 19.00
C ILE A 339 -3.68 -6.85 17.59
N SER A 340 -3.38 -8.12 17.40
CA SER A 340 -3.37 -8.75 16.06
C SER A 340 -4.72 -8.64 15.35
N ARG A 341 -5.83 -8.83 16.07
CA ARG A 341 -7.19 -8.72 15.53
C ARG A 341 -7.54 -7.29 15.15
N ILE A 342 -7.21 -6.33 16.02
CA ILE A 342 -7.47 -4.91 15.74
C ILE A 342 -6.71 -4.45 14.49
N PHE A 343 -5.45 -4.87 14.33
CA PHE A 343 -4.68 -4.57 13.13
C PHE A 343 -5.23 -5.26 11.88
N SER A 344 -5.81 -6.45 12.00
CA SER A 344 -6.51 -7.11 10.89
C SER A 344 -7.76 -6.33 10.44
N TYR A 345 -8.53 -5.78 11.39
CA TYR A 345 -9.63 -4.88 11.05
C TYR A 345 -9.15 -3.57 10.44
N ASN A 346 -8.10 -2.97 10.99
CA ASN A 346 -7.51 -1.77 10.39
C ASN A 346 -7.06 -2.03 8.95
N GLN A 347 -6.47 -3.20 8.68
CA GLN A 347 -6.09 -3.59 7.33
C GLN A 347 -7.29 -3.74 6.39
N LEU A 348 -8.44 -4.24 6.89
CA LEU A 348 -9.68 -4.28 6.11
C LEU A 348 -10.12 -2.87 5.68
N PHE A 349 -10.11 -1.91 6.61
CA PHE A 349 -10.42 -0.51 6.29
C PHE A 349 -9.40 0.11 5.33
N ASN A 350 -8.10 -0.18 5.48
CA ASN A 350 -7.07 0.24 4.53
C ASN A 350 -7.35 -0.31 3.12
N ASN A 351 -7.75 -1.57 3.03
CA ASN A 351 -8.11 -2.20 1.75
C ASN A 351 -9.35 -1.54 1.13
N LEU A 352 -10.37 -1.20 1.94
CA LEU A 352 -11.53 -0.43 1.48
C LEU A 352 -11.11 0.95 0.94
N GLY A 353 -10.19 1.65 1.61
CA GLY A 353 -9.60 2.88 1.12
C GLY A 353 -8.92 2.71 -0.24
N SER A 354 -8.18 1.60 -0.42
CA SER A 354 -7.51 1.26 -1.68
C SER A 354 -8.48 0.89 -2.82
N VAL A 355 -9.70 0.50 -2.50
CA VAL A 355 -10.77 0.25 -3.49
C VAL A 355 -11.48 1.56 -3.86
N VAL A 356 -11.90 2.31 -2.84
CA VAL A 356 -12.76 3.49 -3.02
C VAL A 356 -11.96 4.68 -3.60
N GLY A 357 -10.72 4.87 -3.15
CA GLY A 357 -9.88 6.00 -3.57
C GLY A 357 -9.71 6.11 -5.08
N PRO A 358 -9.14 5.09 -5.76
CA PRO A 358 -8.92 5.11 -7.20
C PRO A 358 -10.21 5.29 -8.00
N MET A 359 -11.32 4.65 -7.57
CA MET A 359 -12.62 4.80 -8.25
C MET A 359 -13.15 6.24 -8.14
N MET A 360 -13.11 6.83 -6.95
CA MET A 360 -13.57 8.21 -6.76
C MET A 360 -12.70 9.19 -7.55
N GLY A 361 -11.36 9.06 -7.44
CA GLY A 361 -10.44 9.93 -8.16
C GLY A 361 -10.61 9.87 -9.67
N SER A 362 -10.72 8.66 -10.22
CA SER A 362 -10.91 8.46 -11.66
C SER A 362 -12.28 8.93 -12.14
N ALA A 363 -13.35 8.72 -11.38
CA ALA A 363 -14.68 9.22 -11.72
C ALA A 363 -14.71 10.76 -11.73
N VAL A 364 -14.07 11.41 -10.75
CA VAL A 364 -13.95 12.86 -10.71
C VAL A 364 -13.12 13.38 -11.88
N ALA A 365 -11.98 12.75 -12.20
CA ALA A 365 -11.15 13.12 -13.34
C ALA A 365 -11.90 13.04 -14.66
N ALA A 366 -12.68 11.98 -14.87
CA ALA A 366 -13.45 11.75 -16.10
C ALA A 366 -14.58 12.77 -16.32
N HIS A 367 -15.22 13.27 -15.25
CA HIS A 367 -16.39 14.16 -15.36
C HIS A 367 -16.09 15.63 -15.12
N MET A 368 -15.10 15.93 -14.27
CA MET A 368 -14.84 17.29 -13.80
C MET A 368 -13.44 17.80 -14.19
N GLY A 369 -12.54 16.89 -14.59
CA GLY A 369 -11.15 17.21 -14.93
C GLY A 369 -10.16 16.88 -13.81
N TYR A 370 -8.86 16.91 -14.17
CA TYR A 370 -7.77 16.41 -13.31
C TYR A 370 -7.57 17.24 -12.04
N ASP A 371 -7.73 18.55 -12.09
CA ASP A 371 -7.56 19.44 -10.92
C ASP A 371 -8.55 19.10 -9.80
N TRP A 372 -9.76 18.68 -10.17
CA TRP A 372 -10.81 18.30 -9.23
C TRP A 372 -10.47 17.06 -8.40
N VAL A 373 -9.54 16.23 -8.86
CA VAL A 373 -9.06 15.08 -8.07
C VAL A 373 -8.28 15.55 -6.84
N PHE A 374 -7.52 16.64 -6.94
CA PHE A 374 -6.84 17.23 -5.79
C PHE A 374 -7.82 17.94 -4.85
N TYR A 375 -8.89 18.57 -5.38
CA TYR A 375 -9.99 19.06 -4.54
C TYR A 375 -10.70 17.92 -3.82
N LEU A 376 -10.97 16.80 -4.50
CA LEU A 376 -11.52 15.60 -3.88
C LEU A 376 -10.60 15.07 -2.75
N SER A 377 -9.32 14.90 -3.04
CA SER A 377 -8.34 14.44 -2.05
C SER A 377 -8.27 15.41 -0.86
N SER A 378 -8.25 16.72 -1.12
CA SER A 378 -8.30 17.76 -0.08
C SER A 378 -9.58 17.68 0.74
N GLY A 379 -10.73 17.49 0.10
CA GLY A 379 -12.03 17.30 0.76
C GLY A 379 -12.05 16.07 1.67
N LEU A 380 -11.48 14.95 1.22
CA LEU A 380 -11.33 13.75 2.04
C LEU A 380 -10.43 13.99 3.26
N VAL A 381 -9.31 14.69 3.08
CA VAL A 381 -8.40 15.03 4.19
C VAL A 381 -9.07 16.02 5.14
N LEU A 382 -9.81 17.01 4.65
CA LEU A 382 -10.60 17.95 5.48
C LEU A 382 -11.67 17.22 6.29
N PHE A 383 -12.42 16.33 5.63
CA PHE A 383 -13.40 15.49 6.32
C PHE A 383 -12.73 14.66 7.41
N ASN A 384 -11.59 14.06 7.12
CA ASN A 384 -10.83 13.27 8.09
C ASN A 384 -10.31 14.12 9.26
N LEU A 385 -9.89 15.34 9.00
CA LEU A 385 -9.48 16.29 10.05
C LEU A 385 -10.65 16.63 10.98
N ILE A 386 -11.83 16.97 10.44
CA ILE A 386 -13.03 17.27 11.22
C ILE A 386 -13.46 16.01 12.00
N TRP A 387 -13.47 14.87 11.35
CA TRP A 387 -13.77 13.57 11.97
C TRP A 387 -12.84 13.26 13.14
N SER A 388 -11.53 13.45 12.96
CA SER A 388 -10.52 13.22 14.00
C SER A 388 -10.65 14.22 15.14
N LEU A 389 -10.94 15.50 14.87
CA LEU A 389 -11.19 16.51 15.91
C LEU A 389 -12.39 16.15 16.79
N THR A 390 -13.46 15.60 16.21
CA THR A 390 -14.65 15.16 16.98
C THR A 390 -14.34 13.92 17.82
N ASN A 391 -13.62 12.94 17.25
CA ASN A 391 -13.25 11.71 17.95
C ASN A 391 -12.22 11.92 19.07
N PHE A 392 -11.29 12.87 18.88
CA PHE A 392 -10.24 13.14 19.88
C PHE A 392 -10.64 14.23 20.88
N ARG A 393 -11.86 14.74 20.84
CA ARG A 393 -12.31 15.85 21.70
C ARG A 393 -12.06 15.61 23.18
N ASN A 394 -12.27 14.41 23.67
CA ASN A 394 -12.04 14.04 25.06
C ASN A 394 -10.54 13.96 25.42
N TYR A 395 -9.72 13.50 24.48
CA TYR A 395 -8.27 13.35 24.65
C TYR A 395 -7.51 14.69 24.51
N LEU A 396 -8.06 15.66 23.76
CA LEU A 396 -7.46 16.99 23.63
C LEU A 396 -7.56 17.81 24.92
N LYS A 397 -8.53 17.47 25.80
CA LYS A 397 -8.74 18.15 27.09
C LYS A 397 -7.84 17.60 28.21
N VAL A 398 -7.34 16.38 28.06
CA VAL A 398 -6.45 15.75 29.03
C VAL A 398 -5.00 16.02 28.61
N ARG A 399 -4.22 16.69 29.47
CA ARG A 399 -2.84 17.10 29.15
C ARG A 399 -1.82 15.94 29.09
N ASP A 400 -2.19 14.74 29.58
CA ASP A 400 -1.27 13.59 29.74
C ASP A 400 -1.96 12.29 29.30
N VAL A 401 -1.69 11.84 28.08
CA VAL A 401 -1.76 10.43 27.68
C VAL A 401 -0.61 10.10 26.74
#